data_5b87f30062f48ca9d8662bb3c029988c
#
_entry.id   5b87f30062f48ca9d8662bb3c029988c
#
_cell.length_a   1.000
_cell.length_b   1.000
_cell.length_c   1.000
_cell.angle_alpha   90.00
_cell.angle_beta   90.00
_cell.angle_gamma   90.00
#
_symmetry.space_group_name_H-M   'P 1'
#
loop_
_entity.id
_entity.type
_entity.pdbx_description
1 polymer ?
#
loop_
_entity_poly.entity_id
_entity_poly.type
_entity_poly.pdbx_seq_one_letter_code
_entity_poly.pdbx_strand_id
1 'polypeptide(L)'
;MRKMLSFSALATLGIAHAAYAATSKYGLQDPESPIAREIYSLHNLILWICIAIFVLVFGTMFFAIIKHRKSVGHKAAHFHENTTVEVVWTIVPFVILMGMAYPATKTIISMKDTSNPDLTIKATGYQWKWGYEYIKGEGSLAGVSDGISLYSSLATPMEQIYDKNVPKSENYLLEVDTEMVVPIKKKVRILTTANDVIHAFWVPAFGVKQDAIPGFIRDTWFTVENPGVYRGQCAELCGKEHAFMPIVVRAVTEEEFKDWAAKQKAAMPPAAQAAAPVQVAAAAPATATDAAGPVDGKKVYEGLCAACHGAGIAGAPKVGDKGAWTARIAQGDAALHEHAIKGIRAMPAKGGNPALSDAEVSAAVDHMVALSK
;
A
#
# COMPACT_ATOMS: atom_id res chain seq x y z
N MET A 1 43.72 42.31 1.56
CA MET A 1 42.33 41.83 1.59
C MET A 1 41.96 40.76 0.55
N ARG A 2 42.90 40.17 -0.21
CA ARG A 2 42.57 39.19 -1.29
C ARG A 2 42.84 37.70 -0.92
N LYS A 3 43.35 37.40 0.29
CA LYS A 3 43.64 36.01 0.73
C LYS A 3 42.63 35.41 1.71
N MET A 4 41.64 36.15 2.16
CA MET A 4 40.62 35.63 3.10
C MET A 4 39.37 35.04 2.41
N LEU A 5 39.17 35.31 1.12
CA LEU A 5 38.02 34.78 0.36
C LEU A 5 38.20 33.34 -0.16
N SER A 6 39.44 32.86 -0.22
CA SER A 6 39.70 31.48 -0.73
C SER A 6 39.53 30.39 0.31
N PHE A 7 39.59 30.70 1.60
CA PHE A 7 39.42 29.70 2.67
C PHE A 7 37.94 29.40 2.99
N SER A 8 37.07 30.38 2.78
CA SER A 8 35.61 30.21 3.01
C SER A 8 34.95 29.32 1.95
N ALA A 9 35.42 29.37 0.70
CA ALA A 9 34.87 28.55 -0.39
C ALA A 9 35.25 27.06 -0.30
N LEU A 10 36.45 26.74 0.22
CA LEU A 10 36.84 25.33 0.45
C LEU A 10 36.16 24.72 1.66
N ALA A 11 35.89 25.51 2.71
CA ALA A 11 35.18 25.03 3.90
C ALA A 11 33.69 24.69 3.60
N THR A 12 33.06 25.45 2.72
CA THR A 12 31.65 25.18 2.29
C THR A 12 31.53 23.96 1.39
N LEU A 13 32.52 23.66 0.54
CA LEU A 13 32.53 22.43 -0.25
C LEU A 13 32.77 21.16 0.60
N GLY A 14 33.61 21.25 1.63
CA GLY A 14 33.87 20.14 2.56
C GLY A 14 32.66 19.78 3.43
N ILE A 15 31.88 20.78 3.83
CA ILE A 15 30.65 20.57 4.62
C ILE A 15 29.54 19.94 3.77
N ALA A 16 29.47 20.27 2.50
CA ALA A 16 28.48 19.68 1.59
C ALA A 16 28.73 18.18 1.33
N HIS A 17 30.00 17.73 1.27
CA HIS A 17 30.32 16.31 1.10
C HIS A 17 30.15 15.49 2.39
N ALA A 18 30.40 16.07 3.55
CA ALA A 18 30.18 15.40 4.84
C ALA A 18 28.66 15.27 5.19
N ALA A 19 27.82 16.19 4.70
CA ALA A 19 26.37 16.11 4.86
C ALA A 19 25.73 15.00 3.98
N TYR A 20 26.39 14.58 2.90
CA TYR A 20 25.90 13.51 2.02
C TYR A 20 26.19 12.10 2.57
N ALA A 21 27.13 11.97 3.49
CA ALA A 21 27.53 10.68 4.09
C ALA A 21 26.77 10.37 5.40
N ALA A 22 25.98 11.28 5.92
CA ALA A 22 25.05 11.01 7.01
C ALA A 22 23.76 10.44 6.41
N THR A 23 23.68 9.11 6.27
CA THR A 23 22.45 8.39 5.97
C THR A 23 21.31 9.00 6.78
N SER A 24 20.30 9.49 6.09
CA SER A 24 19.37 10.47 6.60
C SER A 24 18.53 9.95 7.76
N LYS A 25 18.86 10.32 8.97
CA LYS A 25 17.92 10.23 10.09
C LYS A 25 16.67 11.11 9.89
N TYR A 26 16.67 12.01 8.91
CA TYR A 26 15.65 13.05 8.69
C TYR A 26 14.99 13.00 7.30
N GLY A 27 15.32 12.02 6.47
CA GLY A 27 14.75 11.85 5.14
C GLY A 27 14.00 10.53 4.98
N LEU A 28 13.68 10.19 3.75
CA LEU A 28 13.22 8.86 3.39
C LEU A 28 14.38 7.86 3.54
N GLN A 29 14.05 6.57 3.73
CA GLN A 29 15.04 5.50 3.70
C GLN A 29 15.77 5.46 2.35
N ASP A 30 16.98 4.90 2.33
CA ASP A 30 17.74 4.75 1.11
C ASP A 30 16.93 3.91 0.09
N PRO A 31 16.80 4.40 -1.16
CA PRO A 31 15.95 3.77 -2.15
C PRO A 31 16.63 2.54 -2.76
N GLU A 32 16.01 1.38 -2.63
CA GLU A 32 16.50 0.09 -3.12
C GLU A 32 15.68 -0.47 -4.31
N SER A 33 14.81 0.37 -4.87
CA SER A 33 14.05 0.06 -6.08
C SER A 33 13.99 1.26 -7.04
N PRO A 34 13.72 1.06 -8.34
CA PRO A 34 13.48 2.16 -9.27
C PRO A 34 12.37 3.11 -8.82
N ILE A 35 11.25 2.56 -8.32
CA ILE A 35 10.12 3.35 -7.81
C ILE A 35 10.53 4.17 -6.59
N ALA A 36 11.26 3.57 -5.65
CA ALA A 36 11.74 4.30 -4.47
C ALA A 36 12.65 5.47 -4.85
N ARG A 37 13.50 5.33 -5.89
CA ARG A 37 14.33 6.44 -6.40
C ARG A 37 13.51 7.56 -7.02
N GLU A 38 12.45 7.22 -7.78
CA GLU A 38 11.55 8.25 -8.31
C GLU A 38 10.86 9.02 -7.18
N ILE A 39 10.36 8.32 -6.16
CA ILE A 39 9.75 8.92 -4.97
C ILE A 39 10.76 9.79 -4.22
N TYR A 40 11.99 9.32 -4.04
CA TYR A 40 13.05 10.07 -3.37
C TYR A 40 13.41 11.36 -4.13
N SER A 41 13.50 11.28 -5.46
CA SER A 41 13.78 12.44 -6.33
C SER A 41 12.63 13.47 -6.25
N LEU A 42 11.38 13.00 -6.28
CA LEU A 42 10.20 13.85 -6.15
C LEU A 42 10.14 14.50 -4.77
N HIS A 43 10.43 13.74 -3.70
CA HIS A 43 10.52 14.27 -2.34
C HIS A 43 11.55 15.41 -2.24
N ASN A 44 12.75 15.21 -2.78
CA ASN A 44 13.79 16.23 -2.75
C ASN A 44 13.41 17.49 -3.56
N LEU A 45 12.78 17.32 -4.72
CA LEU A 45 12.25 18.43 -5.50
C LEU A 45 11.28 19.27 -4.66
N ILE A 46 10.30 18.62 -4.05
CA ILE A 46 9.28 19.27 -3.21
C ILE A 46 9.95 19.93 -2.01
N LEU A 47 10.90 19.27 -1.36
CA LEU A 47 11.62 19.81 -0.20
C LEU A 47 12.36 21.12 -0.55
N TRP A 48 13.06 21.16 -1.69
CA TRP A 48 13.76 22.38 -2.12
C TRP A 48 12.80 23.53 -2.45
N ILE A 49 11.66 23.23 -3.08
CA ILE A 49 10.61 24.23 -3.31
C ILE A 49 10.09 24.77 -1.96
N CYS A 50 9.80 23.90 -1.00
CA CYS A 50 9.36 24.30 0.33
C CYS A 50 10.41 25.13 1.06
N ILE A 51 11.70 24.79 0.99
CA ILE A 51 12.78 25.57 1.58
C ILE A 51 12.87 26.97 0.94
N ALA A 52 12.77 27.07 -0.39
CA ALA A 52 12.78 28.35 -1.07
C ALA A 52 11.59 29.24 -0.63
N ILE A 53 10.39 28.69 -0.55
CA ILE A 53 9.20 29.41 -0.06
C ILE A 53 9.39 29.81 1.40
N PHE A 54 9.87 28.91 2.24
CA PHE A 54 10.14 29.18 3.66
C PHE A 54 11.11 30.36 3.83
N VAL A 55 12.25 30.33 3.13
CA VAL A 55 13.27 31.40 3.21
C VAL A 55 12.68 32.72 2.73
N LEU A 56 11.92 32.72 1.64
CA LEU A 56 11.30 33.92 1.11
C LEU A 56 10.28 34.53 2.10
N VAL A 57 9.36 33.72 2.58
CA VAL A 57 8.25 34.17 3.45
C VAL A 57 8.78 34.59 4.82
N PHE A 58 9.53 33.73 5.49
CA PHE A 58 10.08 34.05 6.82
C PHE A 58 11.14 35.13 6.76
N GLY A 59 11.97 35.17 5.71
CA GLY A 59 12.92 36.24 5.47
C GLY A 59 12.22 37.60 5.34
N THR A 60 11.17 37.68 4.55
CA THR A 60 10.36 38.90 4.41
C THR A 60 9.67 39.27 5.72
N MET A 61 9.12 38.29 6.43
CA MET A 61 8.47 38.48 7.72
C MET A 61 9.45 39.06 8.76
N PHE A 62 10.62 38.41 8.93
CA PHE A 62 11.64 38.90 9.89
C PHE A 62 12.20 40.25 9.49
N PHE A 63 12.42 40.50 8.20
CA PHE A 63 12.80 41.81 7.70
C PHE A 63 11.76 42.86 8.10
N ALA A 64 10.47 42.60 7.89
CA ALA A 64 9.39 43.52 8.26
C ALA A 64 9.34 43.75 9.78
N ILE A 65 9.43 42.70 10.58
CA ILE A 65 9.43 42.80 12.06
C ILE A 65 10.60 43.65 12.55
N ILE A 66 11.78 43.49 12.01
CA ILE A 66 12.99 44.23 12.44
C ILE A 66 12.95 45.69 11.91
N LYS A 67 12.67 45.86 10.63
CA LYS A 67 12.76 47.14 9.95
C LYS A 67 11.59 48.10 10.29
N HIS A 68 10.39 47.54 10.47
CA HIS A 68 9.17 48.31 10.63
C HIS A 68 8.62 48.32 12.07
N ARG A 69 9.42 47.87 13.06
CA ARG A 69 9.02 47.89 14.47
C ARG A 69 8.77 49.32 15.00
N LYS A 70 7.82 49.49 15.90
CA LYS A 70 7.46 50.77 16.49
C LYS A 70 8.64 51.49 17.17
N SER A 71 9.57 50.75 17.78
CA SER A 71 10.75 51.27 18.49
C SER A 71 11.76 51.99 17.58
N VAL A 72 11.71 51.79 16.26
CA VAL A 72 12.54 52.52 15.28
C VAL A 72 11.79 53.74 14.65
N GLY A 73 10.62 54.06 15.19
CA GLY A 73 9.84 55.26 14.75
C GLY A 73 9.10 55.06 13.42
N HIS A 74 8.97 53.82 12.94
CA HIS A 74 8.28 53.54 11.68
C HIS A 74 6.79 53.81 11.79
N LYS A 75 6.24 54.55 10.83
CA LYS A 75 4.80 54.80 10.71
C LYS A 75 4.21 53.83 9.67
N ALA A 76 3.07 53.24 10.03
CA ALA A 76 2.37 52.35 9.11
C ALA A 76 1.92 53.07 7.83
N ALA A 77 2.07 52.45 6.69
CA ALA A 77 1.53 52.91 5.43
C ALA A 77 0.02 52.65 5.37
N HIS A 78 -0.73 53.56 4.80
CA HIS A 78 -2.19 53.45 4.63
C HIS A 78 -2.49 52.92 3.21
N PHE A 79 -2.26 51.64 2.98
CA PHE A 79 -2.72 50.98 1.76
C PHE A 79 -3.70 49.86 2.12
N HIS A 80 -4.67 49.60 1.28
CA HIS A 80 -5.72 48.61 1.54
C HIS A 80 -5.68 47.43 0.56
N GLU A 81 -5.12 47.64 -0.64
CA GLU A 81 -5.07 46.63 -1.69
C GLU A 81 -3.85 46.85 -2.61
N ASN A 82 -3.45 45.81 -3.29
CA ASN A 82 -2.50 45.89 -4.41
C ASN A 82 -2.76 44.71 -5.36
N THR A 83 -3.60 44.96 -6.36
CA THR A 83 -4.03 43.94 -7.34
C THR A 83 -2.87 43.20 -8.00
N THR A 84 -1.75 43.90 -8.29
CA THR A 84 -0.57 43.22 -8.89
C THR A 84 0.01 42.18 -7.96
N VAL A 85 0.18 42.51 -6.67
CA VAL A 85 0.71 41.54 -5.68
C VAL A 85 -0.27 40.40 -5.50
N GLU A 86 -1.57 40.66 -5.46
CA GLU A 86 -2.64 39.65 -5.32
C GLU A 86 -2.64 38.67 -6.49
N VAL A 87 -2.53 39.15 -7.72
CA VAL A 87 -2.40 38.30 -8.91
C VAL A 87 -1.12 37.47 -8.84
N VAL A 88 0.01 38.06 -8.47
CA VAL A 88 1.30 37.36 -8.38
C VAL A 88 1.24 36.23 -7.35
N TRP A 89 0.74 36.50 -6.13
CA TRP A 89 0.70 35.41 -5.12
C TRP A 89 -0.36 34.37 -5.38
N THR A 90 -1.29 34.57 -6.29
CA THR A 90 -2.25 33.58 -6.78
C THR A 90 -1.63 32.74 -7.91
N ILE A 91 -1.02 33.39 -8.90
CA ILE A 91 -0.51 32.71 -10.10
C ILE A 91 0.76 31.89 -9.78
N VAL A 92 1.70 32.42 -8.99
CA VAL A 92 2.97 31.73 -8.70
C VAL A 92 2.76 30.38 -8.00
N PRO A 93 1.98 30.24 -6.91
CA PRO A 93 1.68 28.93 -6.33
C PRO A 93 0.97 27.99 -7.29
N PHE A 94 0.05 28.49 -8.10
CA PHE A 94 -0.63 27.68 -9.12
C PHE A 94 0.37 27.08 -10.12
N VAL A 95 1.29 27.87 -10.64
CA VAL A 95 2.33 27.39 -11.56
C VAL A 95 3.26 26.37 -10.90
N ILE A 96 3.63 26.58 -9.63
CA ILE A 96 4.43 25.61 -8.85
C ILE A 96 3.68 24.28 -8.73
N LEU A 97 2.39 24.29 -8.35
CA LEU A 97 1.58 23.10 -8.23
C LEU A 97 1.45 22.35 -9.57
N MET A 98 1.21 23.05 -10.67
CA MET A 98 1.16 22.45 -12.00
C MET A 98 2.50 21.81 -12.40
N GLY A 99 3.62 22.47 -12.06
CA GLY A 99 4.97 21.94 -12.29
C GLY A 99 5.26 20.67 -11.49
N MET A 100 4.73 20.55 -10.27
CA MET A 100 4.87 19.36 -9.44
C MET A 100 3.92 18.22 -9.86
N ALA A 101 2.75 18.54 -10.39
CA ALA A 101 1.74 17.55 -10.78
C ALA A 101 2.25 16.62 -11.90
N TYR A 102 3.04 17.13 -12.84
CA TYR A 102 3.55 16.32 -13.96
C TYR A 102 4.47 15.16 -13.51
N PRO A 103 5.57 15.38 -12.78
CA PRO A 103 6.40 14.28 -12.30
C PRO A 103 5.67 13.37 -11.31
N ALA A 104 4.81 13.89 -10.44
CA ALA A 104 4.02 13.10 -9.52
C ALA A 104 3.08 12.13 -10.26
N THR A 105 2.37 12.60 -11.29
CA THR A 105 1.50 11.77 -12.11
C THR A 105 2.28 10.67 -12.83
N LYS A 106 3.44 10.98 -13.38
CA LYS A 106 4.31 9.99 -14.04
C LYS A 106 4.71 8.87 -13.07
N THR A 107 5.14 9.21 -11.87
CA THR A 107 5.50 8.23 -10.83
C THR A 107 4.30 7.37 -10.44
N ILE A 108 3.11 7.94 -10.27
CA ILE A 108 1.88 7.18 -9.94
C ILE A 108 1.54 6.17 -11.05
N ILE A 109 1.65 6.57 -12.33
CA ILE A 109 1.42 5.66 -13.46
C ILE A 109 2.42 4.51 -13.44
N SER A 110 3.71 4.78 -13.21
CA SER A 110 4.76 3.77 -13.07
C SER A 110 4.46 2.79 -11.92
N MET A 111 4.05 3.29 -10.76
CA MET A 111 3.68 2.47 -9.59
C MET A 111 2.49 1.54 -9.85
N LYS A 112 1.59 1.90 -10.78
CA LYS A 112 0.38 1.12 -11.11
C LYS A 112 0.61 0.08 -12.19
N ASP A 113 1.75 0.08 -12.86
CA ASP A 113 2.07 -0.94 -13.87
C ASP A 113 2.56 -2.23 -13.23
N THR A 114 1.63 -3.10 -12.86
CA THR A 114 1.90 -4.44 -12.31
C THR A 114 2.00 -5.53 -13.38
N SER A 115 2.06 -5.17 -14.66
CA SER A 115 2.15 -6.10 -15.79
C SER A 115 3.49 -6.85 -15.83
N ASN A 116 3.48 -8.03 -16.42
CA ASN A 116 4.66 -8.87 -16.66
C ASN A 116 5.56 -9.09 -15.43
N PRO A 117 5.02 -9.55 -14.29
CA PRO A 117 5.82 -9.88 -13.12
C PRO A 117 6.63 -11.16 -13.36
N ASP A 118 7.86 -11.22 -12.83
CA ASP A 118 8.65 -12.44 -12.76
C ASP A 118 8.18 -13.38 -11.64
N LEU A 119 7.63 -12.80 -10.57
CA LEU A 119 7.15 -13.50 -9.38
C LEU A 119 5.91 -12.81 -8.82
N THR A 120 4.89 -13.61 -8.47
CA THR A 120 3.68 -13.12 -7.80
C THR A 120 3.55 -13.75 -6.43
N ILE A 121 3.46 -12.92 -5.39
CA ILE A 121 3.27 -13.32 -4.00
C ILE A 121 1.99 -12.67 -3.48
N LYS A 122 1.15 -13.44 -2.77
CA LYS A 122 0.01 -12.89 -2.04
C LYS A 122 0.41 -12.65 -0.59
N ALA A 123 0.23 -11.42 -0.11
CA ALA A 123 0.42 -11.01 1.27
C ALA A 123 -0.95 -10.81 1.93
N THR A 124 -1.26 -11.63 2.91
CA THR A 124 -2.51 -11.56 3.68
C THR A 124 -2.23 -11.04 5.08
N GLY A 125 -2.89 -9.93 5.45
CA GLY A 125 -2.83 -9.38 6.81
C GLY A 125 -3.75 -10.14 7.77
N TYR A 126 -3.27 -10.38 8.96
CA TYR A 126 -3.99 -10.97 10.11
C TYR A 126 -3.72 -10.15 11.36
N GLN A 127 -4.57 -10.20 12.35
CA GLN A 127 -4.33 -9.61 13.68
C GLN A 127 -3.53 -10.61 14.54
N TRP A 128 -2.21 -10.54 14.73
CA TRP A 128 -1.29 -9.54 14.17
C TRP A 128 -0.06 -10.26 13.61
N LYS A 129 -0.12 -10.63 12.36
CA LYS A 129 0.96 -11.28 11.59
C LYS A 129 0.71 -11.13 10.09
N TRP A 130 1.68 -11.52 9.29
CA TRP A 130 1.51 -11.62 7.83
C TRP A 130 1.52 -13.08 7.38
N GLY A 131 0.70 -13.41 6.38
CA GLY A 131 0.78 -14.65 5.62
C GLY A 131 1.28 -14.37 4.22
N TYR A 132 2.23 -15.16 3.73
CA TYR A 132 2.76 -15.03 2.38
C TYR A 132 2.52 -16.33 1.60
N GLU A 133 1.90 -16.21 0.43
CA GLU A 133 1.66 -17.30 -0.50
C GLU A 133 2.35 -16.99 -1.83
N TYR A 134 3.29 -17.83 -2.25
CA TYR A 134 3.97 -17.73 -3.52
C TYR A 134 3.08 -18.35 -4.60
N ILE A 135 2.38 -17.50 -5.34
CA ILE A 135 1.31 -17.92 -6.26
C ILE A 135 1.90 -18.45 -7.56
N LYS A 136 2.81 -17.68 -8.18
CA LYS A 136 3.33 -18.01 -9.50
C LYS A 136 4.68 -17.35 -9.76
N GLY A 137 5.63 -18.12 -10.29
CA GLY A 137 6.84 -17.64 -10.94
C GLY A 137 6.68 -17.66 -12.47
N GLU A 138 7.40 -16.78 -13.17
CA GLU A 138 7.44 -16.71 -14.62
C GLU A 138 8.89 -16.82 -15.12
N GLY A 139 9.08 -17.18 -16.39
CA GLY A 139 10.40 -17.30 -16.99
C GLY A 139 11.31 -18.27 -16.23
N SER A 140 12.47 -17.81 -15.76
CA SER A 140 13.45 -18.59 -14.99
C SER A 140 12.97 -19.00 -13.59
N LEU A 141 11.85 -18.44 -13.13
CA LEU A 141 11.24 -18.71 -11.83
C LEU A 141 9.98 -19.59 -11.93
N ALA A 142 9.58 -19.99 -13.13
CA ALA A 142 8.37 -20.78 -13.36
C ALA A 142 8.41 -22.08 -12.54
N GLY A 143 7.41 -22.29 -11.67
CA GLY A 143 7.30 -23.47 -10.82
C GLY A 143 8.31 -23.54 -9.66
N VAL A 144 9.22 -22.57 -9.53
CA VAL A 144 10.29 -22.62 -8.51
C VAL A 144 9.71 -22.52 -7.10
N SER A 145 8.88 -21.51 -6.83
CA SER A 145 8.33 -21.25 -5.50
C SER A 145 6.82 -21.45 -5.40
N ASP A 146 6.17 -21.81 -6.50
CA ASP A 146 4.72 -21.95 -6.58
C ASP A 146 4.18 -22.92 -5.51
N GLY A 147 3.17 -22.46 -4.76
CA GLY A 147 2.52 -23.21 -3.70
C GLY A 147 3.20 -23.09 -2.32
N ILE A 148 4.35 -22.43 -2.20
CA ILE A 148 4.96 -22.17 -0.88
C ILE A 148 4.05 -21.19 -0.12
N SER A 149 3.69 -21.57 1.12
CA SER A 149 2.90 -20.75 2.02
C SER A 149 3.57 -20.70 3.39
N LEU A 150 3.69 -19.51 3.97
CA LEU A 150 4.34 -19.30 5.26
C LEU A 150 3.68 -18.15 6.03
N TYR A 151 3.79 -18.19 7.34
CA TYR A 151 3.40 -17.09 8.23
C TYR A 151 4.64 -16.41 8.79
N SER A 152 4.51 -15.13 9.04
CA SER A 152 5.56 -14.25 9.54
C SER A 152 5.03 -13.48 10.75
N SER A 153 5.59 -13.75 11.91
CA SER A 153 5.18 -13.14 13.18
C SER A 153 6.35 -12.40 13.82
N LEU A 154 6.04 -11.48 14.74
CA LEU A 154 7.06 -10.74 15.48
C LEU A 154 8.01 -11.68 16.22
N ALA A 155 9.31 -11.50 16.03
CA ALA A 155 10.36 -12.24 16.74
C ALA A 155 10.93 -11.51 17.97
N THR A 156 10.55 -10.23 18.18
CA THR A 156 11.03 -9.47 19.35
C THR A 156 10.57 -10.14 20.64
N PRO A 157 11.50 -10.49 21.56
CA PRO A 157 11.15 -11.12 22.84
C PRO A 157 10.18 -10.27 23.67
N MET A 158 9.21 -10.90 24.32
CA MET A 158 8.20 -10.22 25.13
C MET A 158 8.83 -9.44 26.31
N GLU A 159 9.95 -9.89 26.82
CA GLU A 159 10.72 -9.19 27.87
C GLU A 159 11.18 -7.82 27.39
N GLN A 160 11.63 -7.71 26.14
CA GLN A 160 12.01 -6.41 25.55
C GLN A 160 10.82 -5.46 25.40
N ILE A 161 9.61 -6.00 25.28
CA ILE A 161 8.39 -5.20 25.08
C ILE A 161 7.88 -4.65 26.42
N TYR A 162 7.83 -5.50 27.43
CA TYR A 162 7.13 -5.19 28.69
C TYR A 162 8.06 -4.83 29.86
N ASP A 163 9.34 -5.28 29.86
CA ASP A 163 10.31 -4.90 30.89
C ASP A 163 11.17 -3.72 30.38
N LYS A 164 11.06 -2.59 31.11
CA LYS A 164 11.83 -1.36 30.80
C LYS A 164 13.32 -1.49 31.07
N ASN A 165 13.72 -2.49 31.86
CA ASN A 165 15.12 -2.72 32.25
C ASN A 165 15.85 -3.59 31.22
N VAL A 166 15.12 -4.28 30.32
CA VAL A 166 15.73 -5.09 29.24
C VAL A 166 16.13 -4.18 28.09
N PRO A 167 17.39 -4.17 27.66
CA PRO A 167 17.87 -3.38 26.55
C PRO A 167 17.10 -3.79 25.25
N LYS A 168 16.69 -2.81 24.48
CA LYS A 168 16.05 -3.05 23.18
C LYS A 168 17.12 -3.40 22.15
N SER A 169 16.82 -4.38 21.28
CA SER A 169 17.65 -4.74 20.14
C SER A 169 17.71 -3.59 19.12
N GLU A 170 18.70 -3.61 18.24
CA GLU A 170 18.86 -2.61 17.16
C GLU A 170 17.61 -2.51 16.28
N ASN A 171 17.01 -3.65 15.93
CA ASN A 171 15.81 -3.73 15.13
C ASN A 171 14.57 -4.05 15.98
N TYR A 172 14.45 -3.40 17.12
CA TYR A 172 13.31 -3.57 18.03
C TYR A 172 11.97 -3.41 17.31
N LEU A 173 11.10 -4.39 17.44
CA LEU A 173 9.79 -4.53 16.77
C LEU A 173 9.87 -4.60 15.22
N LEU A 174 11.02 -4.85 14.65
CA LEU A 174 11.25 -4.93 13.20
C LEU A 174 11.85 -6.26 12.75
N GLU A 175 11.87 -7.28 13.61
CA GLU A 175 12.32 -8.63 13.30
C GLU A 175 11.16 -9.62 13.31
N VAL A 176 11.24 -10.62 12.45
CA VAL A 176 10.23 -11.69 12.32
C VAL A 176 10.86 -13.07 12.45
N ASP A 177 10.04 -14.05 12.81
CA ASP A 177 10.43 -15.46 12.86
C ASP A 177 10.66 -16.07 11.48
N THR A 178 9.95 -15.56 10.47
CA THR A 178 10.00 -16.05 9.09
C THR A 178 9.96 -14.89 8.10
N GLU A 179 11.04 -14.72 7.32
CA GLU A 179 11.18 -13.66 6.34
C GLU A 179 10.47 -13.99 5.01
N MET A 180 9.97 -12.98 4.33
CA MET A 180 9.59 -13.10 2.91
C MET A 180 10.87 -13.05 2.06
N VAL A 181 11.14 -14.08 1.28
CA VAL A 181 12.35 -14.15 0.43
C VAL A 181 12.02 -13.83 -1.01
N VAL A 182 12.79 -12.94 -1.64
CA VAL A 182 12.59 -12.54 -3.03
C VAL A 182 13.92 -12.51 -3.80
N PRO A 183 13.92 -12.79 -5.11
CA PRO A 183 15.12 -12.63 -5.93
C PRO A 183 15.35 -11.16 -6.30
N ILE A 184 16.62 -10.73 -6.31
CA ILE A 184 17.01 -9.40 -6.83
C ILE A 184 16.81 -9.31 -8.35
N LYS A 185 16.65 -8.09 -8.87
CA LYS A 185 16.53 -7.75 -10.30
C LYS A 185 15.35 -8.44 -11.01
N LYS A 186 14.37 -8.92 -10.25
CA LYS A 186 13.12 -9.50 -10.75
C LYS A 186 11.94 -8.64 -10.32
N LYS A 187 10.97 -8.49 -11.21
CA LYS A 187 9.74 -7.76 -10.91
C LYS A 187 8.83 -8.63 -10.02
N VAL A 188 8.71 -8.27 -8.76
CA VAL A 188 7.87 -8.97 -7.79
C VAL A 188 6.55 -8.22 -7.65
N ARG A 189 5.46 -8.89 -8.03
CA ARG A 189 4.11 -8.41 -7.81
C ARG A 189 3.60 -8.91 -6.47
N ILE A 190 3.13 -8.02 -5.63
CA ILE A 190 2.49 -8.35 -4.35
C ILE A 190 0.98 -8.15 -4.49
N LEU A 191 0.22 -9.21 -4.28
CA LEU A 191 -1.23 -9.16 -4.12
C LEU A 191 -1.54 -8.98 -2.63
N THR A 192 -2.21 -7.90 -2.25
CA THR A 192 -2.53 -7.63 -0.85
C THR A 192 -4.00 -7.89 -0.55
N THR A 193 -4.28 -8.54 0.56
CA THR A 193 -5.61 -8.75 1.13
C THR A 193 -5.52 -8.91 2.65
N ALA A 194 -6.63 -8.97 3.35
CA ALA A 194 -6.67 -9.25 4.78
C ALA A 194 -7.76 -10.26 5.11
N ASN A 195 -7.58 -10.97 6.23
CA ASN A 195 -8.51 -11.98 6.71
C ASN A 195 -9.54 -11.42 7.71
N ASP A 196 -9.24 -10.30 8.34
CA ASP A 196 -10.00 -9.77 9.48
C ASP A 196 -10.32 -8.27 9.35
N VAL A 197 -9.35 -7.40 9.56
CA VAL A 197 -9.48 -5.93 9.48
C VAL A 197 -8.59 -5.39 8.37
N ILE A 198 -8.64 -4.09 8.11
CA ILE A 198 -7.73 -3.45 7.15
C ILE A 198 -6.33 -3.39 7.77
N HIS A 199 -5.33 -3.80 6.99
CA HIS A 199 -3.91 -3.64 7.22
C HIS A 199 -3.29 -2.89 6.03
N ALA A 200 -2.01 -2.53 6.06
CA ALA A 200 -1.29 -2.05 4.89
C ALA A 200 0.12 -2.64 4.83
N PHE A 201 0.44 -3.23 3.69
CA PHE A 201 1.78 -3.73 3.40
C PHE A 201 2.68 -2.55 3.00
N TRP A 202 3.70 -2.26 3.81
CA TRP A 202 4.57 -1.11 3.61
C TRP A 202 6.03 -1.48 3.81
N VAL A 203 6.84 -1.32 2.74
CA VAL A 203 8.30 -1.45 2.79
C VAL A 203 8.90 -0.17 2.20
N PRO A 204 9.33 0.78 3.04
CA PRO A 204 9.79 2.10 2.62
C PRO A 204 10.94 2.07 1.61
N ALA A 205 11.93 1.20 1.82
CA ALA A 205 13.08 1.08 0.92
C ALA A 205 12.71 0.70 -0.53
N PHE A 206 11.56 0.04 -0.71
CA PHE A 206 11.06 -0.32 -2.05
C PHE A 206 10.09 0.70 -2.63
N GLY A 207 9.69 1.70 -1.85
CA GLY A 207 8.71 2.71 -2.27
C GLY A 207 7.30 2.16 -2.40
N VAL A 208 6.97 1.04 -1.75
CA VAL A 208 5.65 0.41 -1.82
C VAL A 208 4.87 0.59 -0.52
N LYS A 209 3.62 1.00 -0.66
CA LYS A 209 2.60 0.98 0.39
C LYS A 209 1.27 0.62 -0.26
N GLN A 210 0.65 -0.47 0.19
CA GLN A 210 -0.62 -0.92 -0.37
C GLN A 210 -1.51 -1.50 0.73
N ASP A 211 -2.73 -0.98 0.83
CA ASP A 211 -3.72 -1.48 1.78
C ASP A 211 -4.08 -2.94 1.48
N ALA A 212 -4.22 -3.70 2.54
CA ALA A 212 -4.69 -5.08 2.57
C ALA A 212 -6.11 -5.07 3.18
N ILE A 213 -7.14 -5.14 2.32
CA ILE A 213 -8.54 -4.92 2.70
C ILE A 213 -9.26 -6.27 2.64
N PRO A 214 -10.03 -6.66 3.69
CA PRO A 214 -10.82 -7.87 3.68
C PRO A 214 -11.79 -7.91 2.50
N GLY A 215 -11.84 -9.04 1.79
CA GLY A 215 -12.72 -9.23 0.64
C GLY A 215 -12.24 -8.57 -0.67
N PHE A 216 -11.10 -7.86 -0.66
CA PHE A 216 -10.51 -7.26 -1.85
C PHE A 216 -9.09 -7.78 -2.07
N ILE A 217 -8.71 -7.91 -3.34
CA ILE A 217 -7.32 -8.15 -3.73
C ILE A 217 -6.84 -6.89 -4.46
N ARG A 218 -5.81 -6.25 -3.89
CA ARG A 218 -5.10 -5.14 -4.51
C ARG A 218 -3.71 -5.58 -4.88
N ASP A 219 -3.04 -4.83 -5.74
CA ASP A 219 -1.69 -5.15 -6.13
C ASP A 219 -0.75 -3.94 -6.13
N THR A 220 0.50 -4.24 -5.91
CA THR A 220 1.65 -3.35 -6.06
C THR A 220 2.82 -4.16 -6.57
N TRP A 221 3.93 -3.52 -6.92
CA TRP A 221 5.13 -4.21 -7.37
C TRP A 221 6.40 -3.47 -6.96
N PHE A 222 7.49 -4.21 -6.94
CA PHE A 222 8.82 -3.67 -6.78
C PHE A 222 9.85 -4.55 -7.49
N THR A 223 11.03 -3.98 -7.73
CA THR A 223 12.24 -4.72 -8.11
C THR A 223 13.33 -4.33 -7.15
N VAL A 224 13.86 -5.29 -6.41
CA VAL A 224 15.00 -5.02 -5.50
C VAL A 224 16.28 -5.12 -6.30
N GLU A 225 17.19 -4.16 -6.13
CA GLU A 225 18.42 -4.11 -6.91
C GLU A 225 19.60 -4.78 -6.23
N ASN A 226 19.70 -4.62 -4.92
CA ASN A 226 20.80 -5.14 -4.11
C ASN A 226 20.33 -6.25 -3.16
N PRO A 227 21.15 -7.30 -2.94
CA PRO A 227 20.85 -8.28 -1.91
C PRO A 227 20.92 -7.63 -0.53
N GLY A 228 20.03 -8.06 0.39
CA GLY A 228 19.98 -7.48 1.74
C GLY A 228 18.70 -7.85 2.47
N VAL A 229 18.57 -7.31 3.68
CA VAL A 229 17.40 -7.47 4.54
C VAL A 229 16.71 -6.12 4.70
N TYR A 230 15.50 -6.03 4.19
CA TYR A 230 14.71 -4.81 4.15
C TYR A 230 13.51 -4.91 5.08
N ARG A 231 13.26 -3.85 5.84
CA ARG A 231 12.26 -3.84 6.89
C ARG A 231 11.13 -2.89 6.58
N GLY A 232 9.95 -3.33 6.93
CA GLY A 232 8.70 -2.60 6.80
C GLY A 232 7.77 -2.89 7.96
N GLN A 233 6.60 -2.30 7.91
CA GLN A 233 5.61 -2.40 8.99
C GLN A 233 4.20 -2.41 8.40
N CYS A 234 3.22 -2.87 9.19
CA CYS A 234 1.84 -2.55 8.92
C CYS A 234 1.64 -1.02 9.02
N ALA A 235 1.04 -0.41 8.00
CA ALA A 235 0.88 1.04 7.91
C ALA A 235 -0.59 1.50 7.97
N GLU A 236 -1.52 0.60 8.36
CA GLU A 236 -2.93 0.91 8.65
C GLU A 236 -3.29 0.41 10.04
N LEU A 237 -3.92 1.27 10.86
CA LEU A 237 -4.25 0.94 12.26
C LEU A 237 -5.22 -0.25 12.33
N CYS A 238 -4.70 -1.40 12.75
CA CYS A 238 -5.41 -2.69 12.74
C CYS A 238 -5.73 -3.25 14.14
N GLY A 239 -5.62 -2.44 15.19
CA GLY A 239 -5.95 -2.83 16.56
C GLY A 239 -4.77 -2.68 17.55
N LYS A 240 -4.88 -3.33 18.73
CA LYS A 240 -3.97 -3.09 19.87
C LYS A 240 -2.50 -3.49 19.61
N GLU A 241 -2.26 -4.48 18.76
CA GLU A 241 -0.92 -4.97 18.44
C GLU A 241 -0.47 -4.55 17.02
N HIS A 242 -1.03 -3.45 16.50
CA HIS A 242 -0.67 -2.88 15.20
C HIS A 242 0.85 -2.72 14.99
N ALA A 243 1.59 -2.32 16.02
CA ALA A 243 3.05 -2.18 15.96
C ALA A 243 3.81 -3.53 16.02
N PHE A 244 3.14 -4.65 16.24
CA PHE A 244 3.74 -5.96 16.51
C PHE A 244 3.60 -6.92 15.32
N MET A 245 3.38 -6.40 14.11
CA MET A 245 3.35 -7.16 12.87
C MET A 245 4.26 -6.54 11.79
N PRO A 246 5.58 -6.58 12.01
CA PRO A 246 6.53 -6.06 11.04
C PRO A 246 6.58 -6.91 9.78
N ILE A 247 7.22 -6.36 8.75
CA ILE A 247 7.51 -7.01 7.48
C ILE A 247 9.02 -7.06 7.31
N VAL A 248 9.56 -8.25 7.07
CA VAL A 248 10.98 -8.42 6.72
C VAL A 248 11.07 -9.12 5.38
N VAL A 249 11.76 -8.46 4.44
CA VAL A 249 12.01 -8.99 3.10
C VAL A 249 13.50 -9.23 2.95
N ARG A 250 13.88 -10.49 2.72
CA ARG A 250 15.24 -10.86 2.39
C ARG A 250 15.39 -10.99 0.88
N ALA A 251 16.12 -10.07 0.27
CA ALA A 251 16.46 -10.07 -1.14
C ALA A 251 17.76 -10.86 -1.35
N VAL A 252 17.74 -11.81 -2.25
CA VAL A 252 18.83 -12.75 -2.52
C VAL A 252 19.08 -12.88 -4.02
N THR A 253 20.19 -13.52 -4.42
CA THR A 253 20.42 -13.87 -5.82
C THR A 253 19.37 -14.88 -6.31
N GLU A 254 19.23 -15.01 -7.64
CA GLU A 254 18.26 -15.96 -8.21
C GLU A 254 18.59 -17.40 -7.82
N GLU A 255 19.88 -17.75 -7.75
CA GLU A 255 20.33 -19.08 -7.33
C GLU A 255 19.96 -19.35 -5.86
N GLU A 256 20.28 -18.43 -4.96
CA GLU A 256 19.94 -18.54 -3.55
C GLU A 256 18.42 -18.64 -3.33
N PHE A 257 17.64 -17.90 -4.15
CA PHE A 257 16.18 -18.00 -4.13
C PHE A 257 15.69 -19.40 -4.52
N LYS A 258 16.24 -19.99 -5.57
CA LYS A 258 15.92 -21.36 -5.99
C LYS A 258 16.27 -22.40 -4.92
N ASP A 259 17.44 -22.26 -4.29
CA ASP A 259 17.87 -23.14 -3.19
C ASP A 259 16.95 -22.99 -1.98
N TRP A 260 16.59 -21.78 -1.61
CA TRP A 260 15.63 -21.52 -0.55
C TRP A 260 14.26 -22.15 -0.87
N ALA A 261 13.74 -21.94 -2.07
CA ALA A 261 12.45 -22.48 -2.48
C ALA A 261 12.44 -24.03 -2.48
N ALA A 262 13.53 -24.66 -2.92
CA ALA A 262 13.68 -26.12 -2.86
C ALA A 262 13.65 -26.64 -1.41
N LYS A 263 14.33 -25.96 -0.48
CA LYS A 263 14.31 -26.29 0.95
C LYS A 263 12.91 -26.14 1.56
N GLN A 264 12.19 -25.06 1.21
CA GLN A 264 10.83 -24.84 1.68
C GLN A 264 9.89 -25.95 1.17
N LYS A 265 9.96 -26.28 -0.12
CA LYS A 265 9.14 -27.37 -0.70
C LYS A 265 9.45 -28.72 -0.07
N ALA A 266 10.71 -29.02 0.18
CA ALA A 266 11.09 -30.27 0.84
C ALA A 266 10.60 -30.37 2.30
N ALA A 267 10.42 -29.23 2.98
CA ALA A 267 9.89 -29.18 4.34
C ALA A 267 8.35 -29.22 4.40
N MET A 268 7.65 -29.04 3.27
CA MET A 268 6.19 -29.08 3.22
C MET A 268 5.69 -30.52 3.36
N PRO A 269 4.60 -30.77 4.13
CA PRO A 269 3.96 -32.07 4.18
C PRO A 269 3.51 -32.54 2.78
N PRO A 270 3.56 -33.84 2.46
CA PRO A 270 3.19 -34.36 1.14
C PRO A 270 1.78 -33.95 0.66
N ALA A 271 0.83 -33.81 1.58
CA ALA A 271 -0.53 -33.34 1.28
C ALA A 271 -0.60 -31.88 0.81
N ALA A 272 0.32 -31.04 1.24
CA ALA A 272 0.40 -29.63 0.82
C ALA A 272 1.10 -29.48 -0.55
N GLN A 273 1.95 -30.42 -0.93
CA GLN A 273 2.62 -30.44 -2.25
C GLN A 273 1.66 -30.83 -3.38
N ALA A 274 0.56 -31.53 -3.07
CA ALA A 274 -0.46 -31.95 -4.03
C ALA A 274 -1.57 -30.91 -4.28
N ALA A 275 -1.64 -29.86 -3.52
CA ALA A 275 -2.56 -28.76 -3.76
C ALA A 275 -2.06 -27.96 -4.98
N ALA A 276 -2.69 -28.19 -6.12
CA ALA A 276 -2.43 -27.40 -7.34
C ALA A 276 -2.58 -25.91 -7.03
N PRO A 277 -1.75 -25.05 -7.66
CA PRO A 277 -1.87 -23.61 -7.47
C PRO A 277 -3.30 -23.18 -7.79
N VAL A 278 -3.94 -22.48 -6.85
CA VAL A 278 -5.19 -21.80 -7.13
C VAL A 278 -4.90 -20.86 -8.28
N GLN A 279 -5.38 -21.22 -9.46
CA GLN A 279 -5.24 -20.36 -10.65
C GLN A 279 -5.97 -19.05 -10.34
N VAL A 280 -5.19 -18.03 -9.99
CA VAL A 280 -5.67 -16.66 -10.05
C VAL A 280 -5.77 -16.35 -11.54
N ALA A 281 -6.94 -16.57 -12.10
CA ALA A 281 -7.22 -16.19 -13.48
C ALA A 281 -6.95 -14.69 -13.60
N ALA A 282 -5.90 -14.33 -14.38
CA ALA A 282 -5.79 -12.99 -14.89
C ALA A 282 -7.11 -12.67 -15.61
N ALA A 283 -7.73 -11.55 -15.26
CA ALA A 283 -8.97 -11.11 -15.90
C ALA A 283 -8.75 -10.89 -17.40
N ALA A 284 -8.98 -11.96 -18.15
CA ALA A 284 -9.33 -11.87 -19.57
C ALA A 284 -10.85 -11.89 -19.64
N PRO A 285 -11.49 -11.20 -20.60
CA PRO A 285 -12.93 -11.18 -20.69
C PRO A 285 -13.45 -12.61 -20.91
N ALA A 286 -14.10 -13.16 -19.88
CA ALA A 286 -14.65 -14.50 -19.91
C ALA A 286 -15.87 -14.48 -20.83
N THR A 287 -15.74 -15.13 -21.97
CA THR A 287 -16.90 -15.70 -22.69
C THR A 287 -17.51 -16.77 -21.80
N ALA A 288 -18.80 -16.60 -21.53
CA ALA A 288 -19.60 -17.54 -20.75
C ALA A 288 -19.58 -18.93 -21.39
N THR A 289 -19.13 -19.94 -20.61
CA THR A 289 -19.47 -21.33 -20.89
C THR A 289 -20.17 -21.88 -19.65
N ASP A 290 -21.45 -22.19 -19.84
CA ASP A 290 -22.31 -22.88 -18.90
C ASP A 290 -21.73 -24.26 -18.53
N ALA A 291 -21.43 -24.45 -17.25
CA ALA A 291 -21.30 -25.79 -16.65
C ALA A 291 -22.15 -25.79 -15.36
N ALA A 292 -23.42 -26.14 -15.52
CA ALA A 292 -24.42 -26.09 -14.47
C ALA A 292 -24.42 -27.38 -13.64
N GLY A 293 -23.93 -27.23 -12.38
CA GLY A 293 -24.51 -27.96 -11.24
C GLY A 293 -25.45 -27.02 -10.48
N PRO A 294 -26.38 -27.48 -9.63
CA PRO A 294 -27.26 -26.61 -8.87
C PRO A 294 -26.43 -25.68 -7.96
N VAL A 295 -26.54 -24.39 -8.23
CA VAL A 295 -25.78 -23.37 -7.49
C VAL A 295 -26.39 -23.21 -6.11
N ASP A 296 -25.59 -23.45 -5.05
CA ASP A 296 -26.00 -23.23 -3.67
C ASP A 296 -25.91 -21.74 -3.28
N GLY A 297 -27.00 -21.01 -3.45
CA GLY A 297 -27.07 -19.58 -3.12
C GLY A 297 -26.83 -19.27 -1.65
N LYS A 298 -27.12 -20.21 -0.72
CA LYS A 298 -26.80 -20.08 0.70
C LYS A 298 -25.28 -20.02 0.91
N LYS A 299 -24.54 -20.92 0.31
CA LYS A 299 -23.08 -20.99 0.42
C LYS A 299 -22.42 -19.72 -0.13
N VAL A 300 -22.91 -19.19 -1.24
CA VAL A 300 -22.42 -17.92 -1.81
C VAL A 300 -22.74 -16.75 -0.88
N TYR A 301 -23.96 -16.70 -0.33
CA TYR A 301 -24.35 -15.68 0.64
C TYR A 301 -23.44 -15.69 1.88
N GLU A 302 -23.28 -16.86 2.52
CA GLU A 302 -22.48 -17.00 3.73
C GLU A 302 -20.98 -16.68 3.48
N GLY A 303 -20.47 -17.02 2.29
CA GLY A 303 -19.06 -16.78 1.93
C GLY A 303 -18.69 -15.33 1.61
N LEU A 304 -19.67 -14.52 1.20
CA LEU A 304 -19.35 -13.15 0.75
C LEU A 304 -20.41 -12.12 1.18
N CYS A 305 -21.67 -12.32 0.82
CA CYS A 305 -22.71 -11.30 0.94
C CYS A 305 -23.08 -11.00 2.40
N ALA A 306 -22.97 -11.99 3.28
CA ALA A 306 -23.27 -11.88 4.70
C ALA A 306 -22.40 -10.85 5.43
N ALA A 307 -21.20 -10.57 4.94
CA ALA A 307 -20.31 -9.56 5.51
C ALA A 307 -20.98 -8.18 5.62
N CYS A 308 -21.75 -7.79 4.61
CA CYS A 308 -22.48 -6.52 4.62
C CYS A 308 -23.98 -6.73 4.96
N HIS A 309 -24.63 -7.71 4.34
CA HIS A 309 -26.07 -7.93 4.47
C HIS A 309 -26.49 -8.67 5.74
N GLY A 310 -25.58 -9.32 6.46
CA GLY A 310 -25.84 -9.91 7.78
C GLY A 310 -25.97 -8.87 8.88
N ALA A 311 -25.11 -7.87 8.88
CA ALA A 311 -25.05 -6.82 9.89
C ALA A 311 -25.71 -5.49 9.48
N GLY A 312 -25.99 -5.28 8.18
CA GLY A 312 -26.55 -4.02 7.66
C GLY A 312 -25.50 -2.91 7.49
N ILE A 313 -24.25 -3.27 7.23
CA ILE A 313 -23.11 -2.33 7.12
C ILE A 313 -23.22 -1.50 5.83
N ALA A 314 -22.75 -0.25 5.86
CA ALA A 314 -22.70 0.69 4.73
C ALA A 314 -24.05 0.93 4.03
N GLY A 315 -25.17 0.78 4.77
CA GLY A 315 -26.53 0.94 4.23
C GLY A 315 -27.04 -0.27 3.45
N ALA A 316 -26.37 -1.43 3.54
CA ALA A 316 -26.87 -2.69 2.99
C ALA A 316 -28.16 -3.11 3.72
N PRO A 317 -29.21 -3.56 3.01
CA PRO A 317 -30.41 -4.06 3.66
C PRO A 317 -30.07 -5.36 4.40
N LYS A 318 -30.32 -5.37 5.70
CA LYS A 318 -30.08 -6.55 6.54
C LYS A 318 -31.02 -7.69 6.13
N VAL A 319 -30.46 -8.89 5.93
CA VAL A 319 -31.26 -10.09 5.62
C VAL A 319 -32.17 -10.42 6.77
N GLY A 320 -33.45 -10.75 6.49
CA GLY A 320 -34.50 -10.97 7.47
C GLY A 320 -35.24 -9.71 7.93
N ASP A 321 -34.76 -8.52 7.57
CA ASP A 321 -35.48 -7.26 7.85
C ASP A 321 -36.50 -6.99 6.74
N LYS A 322 -37.75 -7.42 6.99
CA LYS A 322 -38.87 -7.24 6.04
C LYS A 322 -39.10 -5.79 5.66
N GLY A 323 -38.92 -4.83 6.58
CA GLY A 323 -39.09 -3.42 6.32
C GLY A 323 -38.05 -2.90 5.29
N ALA A 324 -36.79 -3.28 5.46
CA ALA A 324 -35.73 -2.94 4.55
C ALA A 324 -35.88 -3.59 3.17
N TRP A 325 -36.51 -4.78 3.09
CA TRP A 325 -36.59 -5.55 1.85
C TRP A 325 -37.88 -5.33 1.05
N THR A 326 -39.02 -4.97 1.67
CA THR A 326 -40.32 -4.83 1.01
C THR A 326 -40.26 -3.98 -0.28
N ALA A 327 -39.70 -2.76 -0.20
CA ALA A 327 -39.64 -1.86 -1.36
C ALA A 327 -38.63 -2.35 -2.42
N ARG A 328 -37.66 -3.18 -2.05
CA ARG A 328 -36.68 -3.77 -2.96
C ARG A 328 -37.30 -4.96 -3.69
N ILE A 329 -37.94 -5.87 -2.97
CA ILE A 329 -38.63 -7.04 -3.54
C ILE A 329 -39.73 -6.62 -4.52
N ALA A 330 -40.40 -5.50 -4.25
CA ALA A 330 -41.42 -4.93 -5.15
C ALA A 330 -40.87 -4.51 -6.53
N GLN A 331 -39.55 -4.37 -6.71
CA GLN A 331 -38.92 -4.08 -8.01
C GLN A 331 -38.79 -5.32 -8.89
N GLY A 332 -39.01 -6.52 -8.34
CA GLY A 332 -38.91 -7.80 -9.02
C GLY A 332 -37.50 -8.39 -9.02
N ASP A 333 -37.43 -9.73 -9.14
CA ASP A 333 -36.20 -10.50 -9.02
C ASP A 333 -35.15 -10.10 -10.09
N ALA A 334 -35.57 -9.82 -11.32
CA ALA A 334 -34.68 -9.40 -12.40
C ALA A 334 -33.92 -8.11 -12.06
N ALA A 335 -34.59 -7.12 -11.46
CA ALA A 335 -33.96 -5.88 -11.05
C ALA A 335 -32.98 -6.11 -9.87
N LEU A 336 -33.31 -6.98 -8.94
CA LEU A 336 -32.45 -7.33 -7.82
C LEU A 336 -31.18 -8.07 -8.27
N HIS A 337 -31.32 -9.00 -9.21
CA HIS A 337 -30.19 -9.70 -9.83
C HIS A 337 -29.27 -8.71 -10.57
N GLU A 338 -29.85 -7.84 -11.41
CA GLU A 338 -29.08 -6.84 -12.14
C GLU A 338 -28.30 -5.90 -11.21
N HIS A 339 -28.94 -5.43 -10.14
CA HIS A 339 -28.29 -4.57 -9.14
C HIS A 339 -27.15 -5.29 -8.42
N ALA A 340 -27.27 -6.56 -8.13
CA ALA A 340 -26.22 -7.33 -7.48
C ALA A 340 -25.06 -7.67 -8.45
N ILE A 341 -25.36 -7.96 -9.72
CA ILE A 341 -24.37 -8.26 -10.75
C ILE A 341 -23.58 -7.01 -11.14
N LYS A 342 -24.26 -5.88 -11.38
CA LYS A 342 -23.64 -4.64 -11.85
C LYS A 342 -23.18 -3.71 -10.72
N GLY A 343 -23.68 -3.93 -9.51
CA GLY A 343 -23.49 -3.02 -8.36
C GLY A 343 -24.55 -1.91 -8.34
N ILE A 344 -24.83 -1.39 -7.14
CA ILE A 344 -25.77 -0.27 -6.93
C ILE A 344 -25.35 0.59 -5.74
N ARG A 345 -25.20 1.90 -5.93
CA ARG A 345 -24.77 2.86 -4.88
C ARG A 345 -23.44 2.44 -4.24
N ALA A 346 -23.46 2.13 -2.94
CA ALA A 346 -22.28 1.66 -2.20
C ALA A 346 -21.98 0.16 -2.39
N MET A 347 -22.92 -0.61 -2.96
CA MET A 347 -22.72 -2.03 -3.24
C MET A 347 -21.88 -2.22 -4.51
N PRO A 348 -20.69 -2.82 -4.43
CA PRO A 348 -19.88 -3.09 -5.62
C PRO A 348 -20.49 -4.21 -6.47
N ALA A 349 -20.15 -4.26 -7.76
CA ALA A 349 -20.54 -5.33 -8.67
C ALA A 349 -20.18 -6.70 -8.11
N LYS A 350 -21.11 -7.66 -8.13
CA LYS A 350 -20.93 -9.03 -7.62
C LYS A 350 -20.46 -9.10 -6.15
N GLY A 351 -20.85 -8.10 -5.33
CA GLY A 351 -20.39 -8.00 -3.95
C GLY A 351 -18.88 -7.75 -3.80
N GLY A 352 -18.21 -7.30 -4.87
CA GLY A 352 -16.75 -7.08 -4.91
C GLY A 352 -15.94 -8.30 -5.34
N ASN A 353 -16.56 -9.42 -5.68
CA ASN A 353 -15.88 -10.61 -6.21
C ASN A 353 -16.21 -10.85 -7.70
N PRO A 354 -15.40 -10.35 -8.64
CA PRO A 354 -15.64 -10.52 -10.08
C PRO A 354 -15.55 -11.97 -10.57
N ALA A 355 -15.01 -12.88 -9.75
CA ALA A 355 -14.90 -14.30 -10.11
C ALA A 355 -16.23 -15.06 -9.98
N LEU A 356 -17.24 -14.52 -9.28
CA LEU A 356 -18.57 -15.12 -9.23
C LEU A 356 -19.26 -15.02 -10.61
N SER A 357 -19.86 -16.13 -11.03
CA SER A 357 -20.77 -16.13 -12.18
C SER A 357 -22.05 -15.35 -11.85
N ASP A 358 -22.74 -14.87 -12.88
CA ASP A 358 -24.02 -14.19 -12.70
C ASP A 358 -25.08 -15.11 -12.09
N ALA A 359 -25.01 -16.42 -12.37
CA ALA A 359 -25.86 -17.45 -11.79
C ALA A 359 -25.64 -17.60 -10.25
N GLU A 360 -24.36 -17.59 -9.80
CA GLU A 360 -24.03 -17.65 -8.38
C GLU A 360 -24.50 -16.41 -7.61
N VAL A 361 -24.34 -15.23 -8.21
CA VAL A 361 -24.82 -13.98 -7.63
C VAL A 361 -26.34 -13.97 -7.56
N SER A 362 -27.03 -14.39 -8.62
CA SER A 362 -28.49 -14.48 -8.65
C SER A 362 -29.03 -15.46 -7.60
N ALA A 363 -28.42 -16.65 -7.48
CA ALA A 363 -28.82 -17.62 -6.45
C ALA A 363 -28.62 -17.10 -5.01
N ALA A 364 -27.57 -16.31 -4.78
CA ALA A 364 -27.37 -15.67 -3.47
C ALA A 364 -28.42 -14.59 -3.21
N VAL A 365 -28.80 -13.81 -4.21
CA VAL A 365 -29.92 -12.84 -4.11
C VAL A 365 -31.23 -13.53 -3.81
N ASP A 366 -31.56 -14.63 -4.50
CA ASP A 366 -32.76 -15.41 -4.27
C ASP A 366 -32.84 -15.95 -2.84
N HIS A 367 -31.68 -16.41 -2.33
CA HIS A 367 -31.58 -16.86 -0.94
C HIS A 367 -31.84 -15.71 0.07
N MET A 368 -31.27 -14.52 -0.15
CA MET A 368 -31.50 -13.35 0.71
C MET A 368 -32.95 -12.88 0.66
N VAL A 369 -33.55 -12.86 -0.53
CA VAL A 369 -34.96 -12.51 -0.73
C VAL A 369 -35.86 -13.51 -0.02
N ALA A 370 -35.60 -14.81 -0.12
CA ALA A 370 -36.38 -15.86 0.55
C ALA A 370 -36.38 -15.71 2.08
N LEU A 371 -35.23 -15.30 2.65
CA LEU A 371 -35.12 -15.05 4.11
C LEU A 371 -35.77 -13.74 4.56
N SER A 372 -36.13 -12.85 3.64
CA SER A 372 -36.57 -11.47 3.93
C SER A 372 -38.04 -11.19 3.51
N LYS A 373 -38.74 -12.19 2.96
CA LYS A 373 -40.17 -12.16 2.60
C LYS A 373 -41.12 -12.22 3.79
#